data_67fadf835f500e6394530f058de084dc
#
_entry.id   67fadf835f500e6394530f058de084dc
#
_cell.length_a   1.000
_cell.length_b   1.000
_cell.length_c   1.000
_cell.angle_alpha   90.00
_cell.angle_beta   90.00
_cell.angle_gamma   90.00
#
_symmetry.space_group_name_H-M   'P 1'
#
loop_
_entity.id
_entity.type
_entity.pdbx_description
1 polymer ?
#
loop_
_entity_poly.entity_id
_entity_poly.type
_entity_poly.pdbx_seq_one_letter_code
_entity_poly.pdbx_strand_id
1 'polypeptide(L)'
;MNDGIVNLKGKQYYTVARRVHDFRAACSIADGWALVSSLVSIDGEVVIMRGAVVDPQGREVAVGYAEERRSNRGVNSTSALENCETSALGRALAAAGYGGSGQYASADELANAIQQQGQQRAKPKPTWTAGERRQFLKHLANMGVDVEECRSYLAARDWGSPADWSPEIRGSFIADLASGKMPELYNSDGEK
;
A
#
# COMPACT_ATOMS: atom_id res chain seq x y z
N MET A 1 -28.72 16.28 0.30
CA MET A 1 -27.81 15.82 -0.77
C MET A 1 -26.39 15.89 -0.21
N ASN A 2 -25.61 14.85 -0.40
CA ASN A 2 -24.19 14.90 0.00
C ASN A 2 -23.47 15.84 -0.98
N ASP A 3 -23.02 17.01 -0.52
CA ASP A 3 -22.43 18.05 -1.37
C ASP A 3 -20.98 17.76 -1.80
N GLY A 4 -20.54 16.50 -1.66
CA GLY A 4 -19.19 16.06 -2.00
C GLY A 4 -18.11 16.50 -1.01
N ILE A 5 -18.49 16.88 0.21
CA ILE A 5 -17.58 17.18 1.31
C ILE A 5 -17.68 16.07 2.35
N VAL A 6 -16.55 15.50 2.71
CA VAL A 6 -16.44 14.42 3.71
C VAL A 6 -15.62 14.89 4.90
N ASN A 7 -16.16 14.71 6.10
CA ASN A 7 -15.44 14.98 7.34
C ASN A 7 -14.70 13.73 7.81
N LEU A 8 -13.35 13.81 7.85
CA LEU A 8 -12.50 12.73 8.34
C LEU A 8 -11.54 13.28 9.41
N LYS A 9 -11.62 12.72 10.61
CA LYS A 9 -10.79 13.13 11.76
C LYS A 9 -10.79 14.65 12.03
N GLY A 10 -11.98 15.29 11.91
CA GLY A 10 -12.15 16.74 12.15
C GLY A 10 -11.68 17.64 11.01
N LYS A 11 -11.26 17.10 9.87
CA LYS A 11 -10.91 17.85 8.66
C LYS A 11 -11.90 17.57 7.54
N GLN A 12 -12.19 18.61 6.76
CA GLN A 12 -13.05 18.50 5.58
C GLN A 12 -12.22 18.16 4.34
N TYR A 13 -12.65 17.15 3.60
CA TYR A 13 -12.03 16.73 2.34
C TYR A 13 -13.06 16.78 1.22
N TYR A 14 -12.66 17.29 0.08
CA TYR A 14 -13.50 17.31 -1.12
C TYR A 14 -13.30 16.00 -1.89
N THR A 15 -14.41 15.41 -2.31
CA THR A 15 -14.37 14.31 -3.29
C THR A 15 -13.87 14.82 -4.64
N VAL A 16 -13.33 13.93 -5.47
CA VAL A 16 -12.92 14.30 -6.83
C VAL A 16 -14.13 14.81 -7.64
N ALA A 17 -15.29 14.19 -7.48
CA ALA A 17 -16.53 14.65 -8.11
C ALA A 17 -16.86 16.11 -7.75
N ARG A 18 -16.68 16.52 -6.49
CA ARG A 18 -16.88 17.91 -6.08
C ARG A 18 -15.85 18.85 -6.72
N ARG A 19 -14.59 18.46 -6.77
CA ARG A 19 -13.53 19.24 -7.43
C ARG A 19 -13.81 19.44 -8.91
N VAL A 20 -14.26 18.39 -9.61
CA VAL A 20 -14.67 18.46 -11.02
C VAL A 20 -15.86 19.41 -11.19
N HIS A 21 -16.87 19.31 -10.33
CA HIS A 21 -18.02 20.21 -10.36
C HIS A 21 -17.61 21.68 -10.21
N ASP A 22 -16.82 21.99 -9.19
CA ASP A 22 -16.37 23.36 -8.90
C ASP A 22 -15.49 23.91 -10.05
N PHE A 23 -14.62 23.07 -10.60
CA PHE A 23 -13.82 23.42 -11.77
C PHE A 23 -14.70 23.71 -12.98
N ARG A 24 -15.69 22.87 -13.31
CA ARG A 24 -16.59 23.07 -14.45
C ARG A 24 -17.53 24.27 -14.29
N ALA A 25 -17.84 24.64 -13.06
CA ALA A 25 -18.60 25.86 -12.77
C ALA A 25 -17.79 27.13 -13.03
N ALA A 26 -16.47 27.10 -12.82
CA ALA A 26 -15.57 28.23 -13.01
C ALA A 26 -14.90 28.25 -14.40
N CYS A 27 -14.65 27.07 -14.98
CA CYS A 27 -13.87 26.85 -16.19
C CYS A 27 -14.65 25.97 -17.17
N SER A 28 -15.39 26.61 -18.08
CA SER A 28 -16.32 25.95 -19.01
C SER A 28 -15.55 25.28 -20.16
N ILE A 29 -16.07 24.13 -20.62
CA ILE A 29 -15.58 23.47 -21.85
C ILE A 29 -15.80 24.39 -23.06
N ALA A 30 -16.90 25.14 -23.09
CA ALA A 30 -17.20 26.06 -24.18
C ALA A 30 -16.15 27.18 -24.30
N ASP A 31 -15.52 27.55 -23.19
CA ASP A 31 -14.45 28.55 -23.17
C ASP A 31 -13.07 27.93 -23.47
N GLY A 32 -13.00 26.63 -23.80
CA GLY A 32 -11.78 25.96 -24.17
C GLY A 32 -11.00 25.32 -23.02
N TRP A 33 -11.54 25.31 -21.80
CA TRP A 33 -10.90 24.62 -20.68
C TRP A 33 -11.06 23.11 -20.78
N ALA A 34 -9.98 22.37 -20.52
CA ALA A 34 -10.00 20.91 -20.49
C ALA A 34 -9.42 20.33 -19.20
N LEU A 35 -9.98 19.18 -18.81
CA LEU A 35 -9.44 18.30 -17.80
C LEU A 35 -9.14 16.99 -18.53
N VAL A 36 -7.87 16.60 -18.58
CA VAL A 36 -7.40 15.46 -19.36
C VAL A 36 -6.66 14.47 -18.49
N SER A 37 -6.76 13.19 -18.85
CA SER A 37 -5.96 12.12 -18.24
C SER A 37 -5.12 11.42 -19.30
N SER A 38 -4.01 10.85 -18.90
CA SER A 38 -3.14 10.03 -19.74
C SER A 38 -2.51 8.90 -18.92
N LEU A 39 -2.42 7.75 -19.57
CA LEU A 39 -1.66 6.63 -19.02
C LEU A 39 -0.17 6.91 -19.17
N VAL A 40 0.57 6.86 -18.06
CA VAL A 40 2.03 7.00 -18.05
C VAL A 40 2.67 5.64 -18.23
N SER A 41 2.27 4.66 -17.44
CA SER A 41 2.76 3.29 -17.55
C SER A 41 1.81 2.28 -16.90
N ILE A 42 1.90 1.04 -17.39
CA ILE A 42 1.43 -0.16 -16.71
C ILE A 42 2.61 -1.12 -16.70
N ASP A 43 3.10 -1.45 -15.51
CA ASP A 43 4.17 -2.43 -15.32
C ASP A 43 3.69 -3.49 -14.32
N GLY A 44 3.35 -4.66 -14.86
CA GLY A 44 2.76 -5.75 -14.11
C GLY A 44 1.49 -5.32 -13.35
N GLU A 45 1.60 -5.19 -12.04
CA GLU A 45 0.49 -4.80 -11.17
C GLU A 45 0.37 -3.31 -10.93
N VAL A 46 1.37 -2.51 -11.31
CA VAL A 46 1.43 -1.07 -11.04
C VAL A 46 0.88 -0.30 -12.23
N VAL A 47 -0.03 0.63 -11.96
CA VAL A 47 -0.62 1.57 -12.91
C VAL A 47 -0.24 2.97 -12.50
N ILE A 48 0.30 3.77 -13.41
CA ILE A 48 0.60 5.18 -13.20
C ILE A 48 -0.18 6.01 -14.21
N MET A 49 -0.99 6.93 -13.67
CA MET A 49 -1.78 7.87 -14.46
C MET A 49 -1.32 9.31 -14.18
N ARG A 50 -1.52 10.13 -15.18
CA ARG A 50 -1.32 11.58 -15.13
C ARG A 50 -2.64 12.28 -15.43
N GLY A 51 -2.99 13.27 -14.62
CA GLY A 51 -4.06 14.22 -14.89
C GLY A 51 -3.51 15.62 -15.16
N ALA A 52 -4.17 16.41 -16.00
CA ALA A 52 -3.81 17.79 -16.23
C ALA A 52 -5.03 18.68 -16.43
N VAL A 53 -4.92 19.92 -15.97
CA VAL A 53 -5.83 21.01 -16.29
C VAL A 53 -5.17 21.83 -17.41
N VAL A 54 -5.91 22.01 -18.50
CA VAL A 54 -5.44 22.71 -19.69
C VAL A 54 -6.29 23.97 -19.90
N ASP A 55 -5.63 25.11 -20.09
CA ASP A 55 -6.28 26.38 -20.33
C ASP A 55 -6.73 26.55 -21.79
N PRO A 56 -7.51 27.60 -22.11
CA PRO A 56 -7.97 27.87 -23.48
C PRO A 56 -6.84 28.09 -24.50
N GLN A 57 -5.62 28.36 -24.07
CA GLN A 57 -4.44 28.51 -24.92
C GLN A 57 -3.68 27.19 -25.14
N GLY A 58 -4.22 26.07 -24.61
CA GLY A 58 -3.59 24.74 -24.71
C GLY A 58 -2.43 24.52 -23.75
N ARG A 59 -2.25 25.40 -22.74
CA ARG A 59 -1.17 25.26 -21.77
C ARG A 59 -1.65 24.39 -20.60
N GLU A 60 -0.81 23.49 -20.14
CA GLU A 60 -1.05 22.76 -18.90
C GLU A 60 -0.74 23.68 -17.72
N VAL A 61 -1.77 24.06 -16.98
CA VAL A 61 -1.66 24.99 -15.83
C VAL A 61 -1.58 24.28 -14.49
N ALA A 62 -1.97 23.00 -14.45
CA ALA A 62 -1.82 22.15 -13.27
C ALA A 62 -1.73 20.68 -13.69
N VAL A 63 -0.92 19.91 -12.95
CA VAL A 63 -0.67 18.49 -13.20
C VAL A 63 -0.74 17.71 -11.90
N GLY A 64 -1.28 16.49 -11.95
CA GLY A 64 -1.29 15.52 -10.87
C GLY A 64 -0.90 14.13 -11.37
N TYR A 65 -0.17 13.40 -10.57
CA TYR A 65 0.18 12.00 -10.81
C TYR A 65 -0.41 11.13 -9.71
N ALA A 66 -0.78 9.92 -10.07
CA ALA A 66 -1.19 8.88 -9.14
C ALA A 66 -0.57 7.55 -9.54
N GLU A 67 -0.35 6.72 -8.55
CA GLU A 67 0.05 5.33 -8.69
C GLU A 67 -0.94 4.46 -7.93
N GLU A 68 -1.42 3.40 -8.57
CA GLU A 68 -2.23 2.37 -7.94
C GLU A 68 -1.66 0.99 -8.25
N ARG A 69 -1.76 0.10 -7.27
CA ARG A 69 -1.34 -1.28 -7.45
C ARG A 69 -2.57 -2.18 -7.55
N ARG A 70 -2.62 -3.01 -8.59
CA ARG A 70 -3.59 -4.10 -8.66
C ARG A 70 -3.36 -5.05 -7.49
N SER A 71 -4.44 -5.52 -6.90
CA SER A 71 -4.38 -6.43 -5.76
C SER A 71 -5.39 -7.55 -5.96
N ASN A 72 -5.16 -8.68 -5.33
CA ASN A 72 -6.08 -9.82 -5.39
C ASN A 72 -7.37 -9.61 -4.59
N ARG A 73 -7.52 -8.46 -3.90
CA ARG A 73 -8.67 -8.13 -3.05
C ARG A 73 -8.93 -6.63 -3.05
N GLY A 74 -10.20 -6.27 -2.75
CA GLY A 74 -10.62 -4.88 -2.64
C GLY A 74 -10.89 -4.22 -3.99
N VAL A 75 -11.06 -2.91 -3.99
CA VAL A 75 -11.47 -2.12 -5.16
C VAL A 75 -10.44 -2.23 -6.29
N ASN A 76 -9.16 -2.26 -5.97
CA ASN A 76 -8.08 -2.36 -6.97
C ASN A 76 -7.91 -3.75 -7.60
N SER A 77 -8.72 -4.73 -7.22
CA SER A 77 -8.72 -6.03 -7.92
C SER A 77 -9.29 -5.95 -9.34
N THR A 78 -10.23 -5.02 -9.56
CA THR A 78 -10.92 -4.83 -10.85
C THR A 78 -10.78 -3.42 -11.41
N SER A 79 -10.54 -2.42 -10.58
CA SER A 79 -10.68 -1.00 -10.92
C SER A 79 -9.43 -0.17 -10.59
N ALA A 80 -8.23 -0.77 -10.65
CA ALA A 80 -6.99 -0.05 -10.36
C ALA A 80 -6.73 1.09 -11.34
N LEU A 81 -7.06 0.92 -12.63
CA LEU A 81 -6.89 1.95 -13.64
C LEU A 81 -7.81 3.14 -13.38
N GLU A 82 -9.10 2.88 -13.18
CA GLU A 82 -10.12 3.92 -12.94
C GLU A 82 -9.86 4.68 -11.64
N ASN A 83 -9.42 3.98 -10.59
CA ASN A 83 -9.05 4.60 -9.33
C ASN A 83 -7.81 5.48 -9.48
N CYS A 84 -6.81 5.01 -10.22
CA CYS A 84 -5.58 5.74 -10.52
C CYS A 84 -5.89 7.02 -11.33
N GLU A 85 -6.75 6.91 -12.35
CA GLU A 85 -7.21 8.06 -13.14
C GLU A 85 -7.92 9.09 -12.27
N THR A 86 -8.89 8.65 -11.47
CA THR A 86 -9.64 9.53 -10.56
C THR A 86 -8.70 10.25 -9.61
N SER A 87 -7.74 9.56 -9.02
CA SER A 87 -6.74 10.13 -8.12
C SER A 87 -5.86 11.17 -8.85
N ALA A 88 -5.38 10.85 -10.06
CA ALA A 88 -4.55 11.77 -10.85
C ALA A 88 -5.29 13.07 -11.19
N LEU A 89 -6.54 12.97 -11.64
CA LEU A 89 -7.40 14.12 -11.93
C LEU A 89 -7.70 14.92 -10.66
N GLY A 90 -8.00 14.26 -9.55
CA GLY A 90 -8.24 14.91 -8.27
C GLY A 90 -7.03 15.73 -7.78
N ARG A 91 -5.83 15.23 -7.99
CA ARG A 91 -4.57 15.92 -7.65
C ARG A 91 -4.29 17.10 -8.58
N ALA A 92 -4.54 16.96 -9.89
CA ALA A 92 -4.43 18.07 -10.85
C ALA A 92 -5.39 19.21 -10.49
N LEU A 93 -6.63 18.89 -10.14
CA LEU A 93 -7.62 19.88 -9.70
C LEU A 93 -7.22 20.54 -8.38
N ALA A 94 -6.65 19.81 -7.42
CA ALA A 94 -6.13 20.39 -6.19
C ALA A 94 -4.98 21.38 -6.48
N ALA A 95 -4.06 21.03 -7.38
CA ALA A 95 -2.98 21.92 -7.83
C ALA A 95 -3.52 23.17 -8.54
N ALA A 96 -4.66 23.06 -9.23
CA ALA A 96 -5.35 24.19 -9.86
C ALA A 96 -6.19 25.04 -8.87
N GLY A 97 -6.19 24.71 -7.57
CA GLY A 97 -6.91 25.47 -6.54
C GLY A 97 -8.28 24.91 -6.13
N TYR A 98 -8.71 23.80 -6.71
CA TYR A 98 -10.01 23.16 -6.41
C TYR A 98 -9.91 22.10 -5.31
N GLY A 99 -8.92 22.19 -4.43
CA GLY A 99 -8.67 21.24 -3.33
C GLY A 99 -9.44 21.50 -2.03
N GLY A 100 -10.28 22.52 -1.98
CA GLY A 100 -10.90 22.98 -0.74
C GLY A 100 -9.88 23.71 0.15
N SER A 101 -9.86 23.44 1.46
CA SER A 101 -8.97 24.09 2.44
C SER A 101 -7.48 23.74 2.32
N GLY A 102 -6.95 23.63 1.10
CA GLY A 102 -5.53 23.40 0.82
C GLY A 102 -5.09 21.93 0.91
N GLN A 103 -6.02 21.00 0.80
CA GLN A 103 -5.73 19.57 0.86
C GLN A 103 -5.49 18.97 -0.53
N TYR A 104 -4.29 18.46 -0.78
CA TYR A 104 -3.98 17.76 -2.02
C TYR A 104 -4.70 16.41 -2.12
N ALA A 105 -4.72 15.63 -1.05
CA ALA A 105 -5.48 14.39 -1.02
C ALA A 105 -6.99 14.64 -1.11
N SER A 106 -7.69 13.87 -1.93
CA SER A 106 -9.15 13.88 -1.97
C SER A 106 -9.75 13.02 -0.86
N ALA A 107 -11.05 13.17 -0.62
CA ALA A 107 -11.78 12.26 0.27
C ALA A 107 -11.72 10.82 -0.22
N ASP A 108 -11.71 10.62 -1.54
CA ASP A 108 -11.64 9.31 -2.20
C ASP A 108 -10.26 8.66 -1.97
N GLU A 109 -9.16 9.40 -2.16
CA GLU A 109 -7.80 8.92 -1.87
C GLU A 109 -7.64 8.53 -0.40
N LEU A 110 -8.17 9.36 0.52
CA LEU A 110 -8.05 9.08 1.94
C LEU A 110 -8.89 7.88 2.36
N ALA A 111 -10.10 7.71 1.81
CA ALA A 111 -10.95 6.54 2.02
C ALA A 111 -10.25 5.27 1.53
N ASN A 112 -9.66 5.29 0.34
CA ASN A 112 -8.89 4.18 -0.22
C ASN A 112 -7.67 3.84 0.66
N ALA A 113 -6.92 4.85 1.11
CA ALA A 113 -5.76 4.65 1.98
C ALA A 113 -6.16 4.03 3.34
N ILE A 114 -7.26 4.48 3.95
CA ILE A 114 -7.79 3.91 5.19
C ILE A 114 -8.22 2.45 4.98
N GLN A 115 -8.89 2.16 3.87
CA GLN A 115 -9.31 0.80 3.52
C GLN A 115 -8.12 -0.12 3.29
N GLN A 116 -7.09 0.33 2.57
CA GLN A 116 -5.85 -0.42 2.34
C GLN A 116 -5.10 -0.70 3.65
N GLN A 117 -4.98 0.30 4.52
CA GLN A 117 -4.38 0.13 5.85
C GLN A 117 -5.19 -0.84 6.73
N GLY A 118 -6.53 -0.78 6.66
CA GLY A 118 -7.42 -1.71 7.35
C GLY A 118 -7.22 -3.15 6.87
N GLN A 119 -7.06 -3.36 5.57
CA GLN A 119 -6.81 -4.68 4.98
C GLN A 119 -5.41 -5.22 5.32
N GLN A 120 -4.39 -4.35 5.39
CA GLN A 120 -3.05 -4.75 5.83
C GLN A 120 -3.03 -5.14 7.31
N ARG A 121 -3.80 -4.44 8.16
CA ARG A 121 -3.97 -4.78 9.59
C ARG A 121 -4.83 -6.01 9.81
N ALA A 122 -5.76 -6.30 8.90
CA ALA A 122 -6.67 -7.44 8.99
C ALA A 122 -6.10 -8.75 8.42
N LYS A 123 -4.86 -8.77 7.88
CA LYS A 123 -4.18 -10.05 7.65
C LYS A 123 -3.97 -10.70 9.02
N PRO A 124 -4.66 -11.82 9.34
CA PRO A 124 -4.36 -12.50 10.57
C PRO A 124 -2.88 -12.84 10.52
N LYS A 125 -2.12 -12.38 11.52
CA LYS A 125 -0.74 -12.85 11.69
C LYS A 125 -0.81 -14.37 11.71
N PRO A 126 -0.02 -15.07 10.89
CA PRO A 126 -0.03 -16.53 10.93
C PRO A 126 0.37 -16.93 12.35
N THR A 127 -0.62 -17.37 13.11
CA THR A 127 -0.39 -17.86 14.46
C THR A 127 0.03 -19.31 14.38
N TRP A 128 1.11 -19.66 15.07
CA TRP A 128 1.49 -21.05 15.23
C TRP A 128 0.38 -21.81 15.92
N THR A 129 -0.02 -22.90 15.35
CA THR A 129 -0.80 -23.89 16.12
C THR A 129 0.06 -24.41 17.27
N ALA A 130 -0.56 -24.87 18.33
CA ALA A 130 0.16 -25.46 19.47
C ALA A 130 1.06 -26.63 19.04
N GLY A 131 0.65 -27.36 17.98
CA GLY A 131 1.43 -28.45 17.37
C GLY A 131 2.69 -27.95 16.68
N GLU A 132 2.56 -26.96 15.79
CA GLU A 132 3.70 -26.36 15.05
C GLU A 132 4.72 -25.75 16.00
N ARG A 133 4.25 -25.01 17.02
CA ARG A 133 5.13 -24.42 18.03
C ARG A 133 5.92 -25.49 18.79
N ARG A 134 5.27 -26.58 19.18
CA ARG A 134 5.91 -27.70 19.88
C ARG A 134 6.95 -28.37 19.00
N GLN A 135 6.62 -28.57 17.73
CA GLN A 135 7.50 -29.18 16.75
C GLN A 135 8.76 -28.31 16.50
N PHE A 136 8.58 -27.01 16.35
CA PHE A 136 9.68 -26.06 16.21
C PHE A 136 10.62 -26.06 17.41
N LEU A 137 10.06 -25.95 18.62
CA LEU A 137 10.87 -25.98 19.85
C LEU A 137 11.59 -27.32 20.03
N LYS A 138 10.99 -28.44 19.64
CA LYS A 138 11.63 -29.75 19.65
C LYS A 138 12.77 -29.83 18.65
N HIS A 139 12.66 -29.25 17.48
CA HIS A 139 13.75 -29.18 16.51
C HIS A 139 14.93 -28.37 17.05
N LEU A 140 14.68 -27.17 17.59
CA LEU A 140 15.73 -26.35 18.21
C LEU A 140 16.47 -27.13 19.33
N ALA A 141 15.68 -27.73 20.22
CA ALA A 141 16.28 -28.54 21.33
C ALA A 141 17.10 -29.72 20.84
N ASN A 142 16.67 -30.45 19.81
CA ASN A 142 17.38 -31.55 19.20
C ASN A 142 18.73 -31.14 18.57
N MET A 143 18.83 -29.87 18.18
CA MET A 143 20.00 -29.27 17.55
C MET A 143 20.90 -28.54 18.55
N GLY A 144 20.51 -28.49 19.83
CA GLY A 144 21.23 -27.77 20.87
C GLY A 144 21.16 -26.25 20.74
N VAL A 145 20.21 -25.72 19.96
CA VAL A 145 20.04 -24.27 19.76
C VAL A 145 19.07 -23.72 20.79
N ASP A 146 19.49 -22.69 21.52
CA ASP A 146 18.64 -21.98 22.46
C ASP A 146 17.64 -21.07 21.74
N VAL A 147 16.45 -20.90 22.35
CA VAL A 147 15.38 -20.08 21.77
C VAL A 147 15.78 -18.60 21.67
N GLU A 148 16.52 -18.07 22.63
CA GLU A 148 16.97 -16.68 22.63
C GLU A 148 18.10 -16.44 21.61
N GLU A 149 18.98 -17.42 21.43
CA GLU A 149 19.99 -17.41 20.36
C GLU A 149 19.31 -17.38 18.98
N CYS A 150 18.30 -18.22 18.78
CA CYS A 150 17.51 -18.21 17.55
C CYS A 150 16.84 -16.84 17.30
N ARG A 151 16.29 -16.23 18.32
CA ARG A 151 15.70 -14.88 18.21
C ARG A 151 16.75 -13.83 17.85
N SER A 152 17.89 -13.86 18.49
CA SER A 152 18.99 -12.93 18.24
C SER A 152 19.51 -13.07 16.81
N TYR A 153 19.66 -14.29 16.32
CA TYR A 153 20.05 -14.61 14.96
C TYR A 153 19.07 -14.04 13.92
N LEU A 154 17.76 -14.21 14.15
CA LEU A 154 16.73 -13.73 13.26
C LEU A 154 16.62 -12.19 13.27
N ALA A 155 16.79 -11.58 14.44
CA ALA A 155 16.80 -10.14 14.59
C ALA A 155 17.98 -9.48 13.86
N ALA A 156 19.15 -10.10 13.93
CA ALA A 156 20.36 -9.61 13.25
C ALA A 156 20.23 -9.62 11.71
N ARG A 157 19.30 -10.42 11.16
CA ARG A 157 19.02 -10.53 9.71
C ARG A 157 17.74 -9.87 9.28
N ASP A 158 17.07 -9.15 10.17
CA ASP A 158 15.76 -8.52 9.93
C ASP A 158 14.67 -9.50 9.42
N TRP A 159 14.77 -10.77 9.84
CA TRP A 159 13.80 -11.81 9.46
C TRP A 159 12.54 -11.80 10.31
N GLY A 160 12.47 -10.93 11.29
CA GLY A 160 11.34 -10.78 12.18
C GLY A 160 11.13 -11.97 13.12
N SER A 161 10.00 -11.99 13.80
CA SER A 161 9.65 -13.08 14.73
C SER A 161 9.10 -14.28 13.97
N PRO A 162 9.51 -15.51 14.30
CA PRO A 162 8.90 -16.73 13.74
C PRO A 162 7.39 -16.80 13.92
N ALA A 163 6.84 -16.10 14.92
CA ALA A 163 5.41 -16.00 15.14
C ALA A 163 4.67 -15.27 14.01
N ASP A 164 5.36 -14.45 13.24
CA ASP A 164 4.81 -13.64 12.14
C ASP A 164 5.01 -14.31 10.76
N TRP A 165 5.69 -15.46 10.69
CA TRP A 165 5.97 -16.17 9.45
C TRP A 165 4.77 -16.97 8.93
N SER A 166 4.67 -17.06 7.61
CA SER A 166 3.72 -17.98 6.98
C SER A 166 4.09 -19.45 7.28
N PRO A 167 3.15 -20.40 7.22
CA PRO A 167 3.46 -21.81 7.39
C PRO A 167 4.56 -22.32 6.44
N GLU A 168 4.61 -21.79 5.21
CA GLU A 168 5.63 -22.14 4.20
C GLU A 168 7.02 -21.70 4.61
N ILE A 169 7.18 -20.45 5.05
CA ILE A 169 8.46 -19.91 5.54
C ILE A 169 8.92 -20.69 6.77
N ARG A 170 8.01 -21.01 7.69
CA ARG A 170 8.33 -21.82 8.88
C ARG A 170 8.81 -23.23 8.52
N GLY A 171 8.13 -23.86 7.57
CA GLY A 171 8.49 -25.18 7.06
C GLY A 171 9.87 -25.17 6.40
N SER A 172 10.14 -24.18 5.56
CA SER A 172 11.46 -24.00 4.92
C SER A 172 12.57 -23.79 5.93
N PHE A 173 12.35 -22.92 6.92
CA PHE A 173 13.32 -22.66 7.98
C PHE A 173 13.64 -23.91 8.83
N ILE A 174 12.62 -24.69 9.20
CA ILE A 174 12.81 -25.96 9.92
C ILE A 174 13.59 -26.96 9.07
N ALA A 175 13.31 -27.04 7.76
CA ALA A 175 14.03 -27.92 6.85
C ALA A 175 15.49 -27.49 6.68
N ASP A 176 15.77 -26.21 6.60
CA ASP A 176 17.13 -25.68 6.50
C ASP A 176 17.92 -25.92 7.79
N LEU A 177 17.31 -25.70 8.95
CA LEU A 177 17.88 -26.09 10.23
C LEU A 177 18.22 -27.58 10.27
N ALA A 178 17.29 -28.46 9.93
CA ALA A 178 17.46 -29.90 9.94
C ALA A 178 18.53 -30.39 8.97
N SER A 179 18.79 -29.65 7.89
CA SER A 179 19.80 -29.97 6.88
C SER A 179 21.19 -29.38 7.17
N GLY A 180 21.36 -28.68 8.28
CA GLY A 180 22.64 -28.03 8.64
C GLY A 180 23.04 -26.86 7.74
N LYS A 181 22.08 -26.27 6.99
CA LYS A 181 22.33 -25.15 6.09
C LYS A 181 22.52 -23.80 6.80
N MET A 182 22.39 -23.75 8.10
CA MET A 182 22.55 -22.54 8.92
C MET A 182 23.75 -22.75 9.91
N PRO A 183 24.99 -22.83 9.42
CA PRO A 183 26.15 -23.14 10.24
C PRO A 183 26.41 -22.09 11.33
N GLU A 184 25.90 -20.87 11.15
CA GLU A 184 26.13 -19.77 12.10
C GLU A 184 25.28 -19.89 13.38
N LEU A 185 24.22 -20.72 13.39
CA LEU A 185 23.48 -21.06 14.62
C LEU A 185 24.21 -22.15 15.47
N TYR A 186 25.16 -22.81 14.86
CA TYR A 186 25.95 -23.90 15.51
C TYR A 186 27.32 -23.44 16.02
N ASN A 187 27.75 -22.21 15.67
CA ASN A 187 29.12 -21.76 15.91
C ASN A 187 29.26 -20.80 17.10
N SER A 188 28.33 -20.80 18.06
CA SER A 188 28.60 -20.07 19.31
C SER A 188 29.53 -20.80 20.26
N ASP A 189 29.85 -22.09 20.03
CA ASP A 189 30.85 -22.83 20.78
C ASP A 189 31.59 -23.81 19.87
N GLY A 190 32.39 -23.29 18.96
CA GLY A 190 33.38 -24.06 18.24
C GLY A 190 34.62 -24.32 19.07
N GLU A 191 34.51 -25.21 20.05
CA GLU A 191 35.62 -26.01 20.53
C GLU A 191 35.08 -27.19 21.35
N LYS A 192 34.95 -28.32 20.69
CA LYS A 192 35.44 -29.62 21.20
C LYS A 192 35.66 -30.55 20.04
#